data_d3c02290a31f76891de97ed0f95326b1
#
_entry.id   d3c02290a31f76891de97ed0f95326b1
#
_cell.length_a   1.000
_cell.length_b   1.000
_cell.length_c   1.000
_cell.angle_alpha   90.00
_cell.angle_beta   90.00
_cell.angle_gamma   90.00
#
_symmetry.space_group_name_H-M   'P 1'
#
loop_
_entity.id
_entity.type
_entity.pdbx_description
1 polymer ?
#
loop_
_entity_poly.entity_id
_entity_poly.type
_entity_poly.pdbx_seq_one_letter_code
_entity_poly.pdbx_strand_id
1 'polypeptide(L)'
;GHYSQAARAGGFIHVSGQLPIKPEGQSEQSDDLFDNQSSLVLRNLLAVLEAAGATPSHVVKVTAYIVGVEHWSSFNAAYAKAFGEARPARSVVPVPALHHGYLIELDAVALDPSDTDRGAAAITA
;
A
#
# COMPACT_ATOMS: atom_id res chain seq x y z
N GLY A 1 -3.76 15.90 -6.32
CA GLY A 1 -3.56 15.86 -7.77
C GLY A 1 -4.82 15.48 -8.51
N HIS A 2 -4.73 15.42 -9.82
CA HIS A 2 -5.87 15.13 -10.68
C HIS A 2 -6.04 13.61 -10.84
N TYR A 3 -6.42 12.93 -9.75
CA TYR A 3 -6.63 11.48 -9.75
C TYR A 3 -7.50 11.07 -8.57
N SER A 4 -8.08 9.87 -8.66
CA SER A 4 -8.84 9.25 -7.58
C SER A 4 -7.91 8.40 -6.72
N GLN A 5 -8.24 8.21 -5.44
CA GLN A 5 -7.45 7.34 -4.56
C GLN A 5 -7.52 5.88 -5.00
N ALA A 6 -8.63 5.47 -5.58
CA ALA A 6 -8.78 4.12 -6.13
C ALA A 6 -9.84 4.14 -7.22
N ALA A 7 -9.80 3.14 -8.11
CA ALA A 7 -10.78 2.94 -9.16
C ALA A 7 -11.18 1.47 -9.23
N ARG A 8 -12.49 1.21 -9.44
CA ARG A 8 -13.02 -0.14 -9.66
C ARG A 8 -13.11 -0.43 -11.14
N ALA A 9 -12.61 -1.55 -11.58
CA ALA A 9 -12.74 -1.99 -12.95
C ALA A 9 -12.48 -3.49 -13.06
N GLY A 10 -13.32 -4.19 -13.81
CA GLY A 10 -13.10 -5.59 -14.15
C GLY A 10 -13.06 -6.57 -12.96
N GLY A 11 -13.73 -6.25 -11.86
CA GLY A 11 -13.71 -7.07 -10.65
C GLY A 11 -12.55 -6.75 -9.71
N PHE A 12 -11.81 -5.68 -9.98
CA PHE A 12 -10.66 -5.29 -9.18
C PHE A 12 -10.79 -3.86 -8.68
N ILE A 13 -10.09 -3.58 -7.59
CA ILE A 13 -9.87 -2.23 -7.07
C ILE A 13 -8.40 -1.91 -7.31
N HIS A 14 -8.15 -0.84 -8.04
CA HIS A 14 -6.81 -0.34 -8.33
C HIS A 14 -6.55 0.86 -7.42
N VAL A 15 -5.60 0.74 -6.51
CA VAL A 15 -5.28 1.80 -5.57
C VAL A 15 -4.12 2.63 -6.12
N SER A 16 -4.30 3.94 -6.15
CA SER A 16 -3.27 4.88 -6.56
C SER A 16 -2.07 4.83 -5.61
N GLY A 17 -0.92 5.30 -6.06
CA GLY A 17 0.26 5.41 -5.22
C GLY A 17 -0.04 6.15 -3.92
N GLN A 18 0.22 5.51 -2.80
CA GLN A 18 0.02 6.07 -1.47
C GLN A 18 1.35 6.50 -0.89
N LEU A 19 1.38 7.70 -0.36
CA LEU A 19 2.53 8.26 0.34
C LEU A 19 2.21 8.33 1.84
N PRO A 20 3.24 8.46 2.69
CA PRO A 20 3.02 8.61 4.13
C PRO A 20 2.57 10.03 4.48
N ILE A 21 1.46 10.46 3.88
CA ILE A 21 0.86 11.76 4.10
C ILE A 21 -0.07 11.66 5.30
N LYS A 22 0.10 12.58 6.25
CA LYS A 22 -0.71 12.61 7.46
C LYS A 22 -2.15 13.02 7.14
N PRO A 23 -3.11 12.58 7.95
CA PRO A 23 -4.50 13.00 7.79
C PRO A 23 -4.64 14.52 7.77
N GLU A 24 -5.71 14.99 7.12
CA GLU A 24 -6.02 16.41 6.99
C GLU A 24 -6.00 17.11 8.35
N GLY A 25 -5.42 18.30 8.40
CA GLY A 25 -5.28 19.08 9.62
C GLY A 25 -4.02 18.81 10.42
N GLN A 26 -3.23 17.81 10.03
CA GLN A 26 -1.93 17.54 10.65
C GLN A 26 -0.80 18.12 9.79
N SER A 27 0.36 18.34 10.41
CA SER A 27 1.54 18.85 9.69
C SER A 27 1.92 17.92 8.56
N GLU A 28 2.15 18.48 7.37
CA GLU A 28 2.64 17.74 6.22
C GLU A 28 4.15 17.52 6.25
N GLN A 29 4.79 17.92 7.33
CA GLN A 29 6.21 17.76 7.47
C GLN A 29 6.57 16.27 7.41
N SER A 30 7.46 15.90 6.49
CA SER A 30 7.91 14.52 6.40
C SER A 30 8.65 14.15 7.68
N ASP A 31 8.28 12.98 8.22
CA ASP A 31 9.02 12.39 9.32
C ASP A 31 10.25 11.71 8.71
N ASP A 32 11.43 12.05 9.20
CA ASP A 32 12.68 11.47 8.69
C ASP A 32 12.84 9.99 9.07
N LEU A 33 12.02 9.49 10.00
CA LEU A 33 12.09 8.10 10.44
C LEU A 33 11.34 7.21 9.48
N PHE A 34 12.05 6.32 8.82
CA PHE A 34 11.46 5.35 7.88
C PHE A 34 10.35 4.52 8.53
N ASP A 35 10.54 4.10 9.78
CA ASP A 35 9.55 3.24 10.46
C ASP A 35 8.20 3.95 10.61
N ASN A 36 8.22 5.24 10.94
CA ASN A 36 6.98 6.03 11.05
C ASN A 36 6.31 6.20 9.69
N GLN A 37 7.10 6.48 8.65
CA GLN A 37 6.58 6.59 7.30
C GLN A 37 5.99 5.26 6.82
N SER A 38 6.69 4.17 7.08
CA SER A 38 6.26 2.83 6.69
C SER A 38 4.93 2.47 7.33
N SER A 39 4.78 2.68 8.63
CA SER A 39 3.52 2.43 9.33
C SER A 39 2.39 3.31 8.82
N LEU A 40 2.67 4.58 8.55
CA LEU A 40 1.64 5.51 8.08
C LEU A 40 1.17 5.19 6.66
N VAL A 41 2.10 4.89 5.74
CA VAL A 41 1.71 4.57 4.36
C VAL A 41 0.90 3.29 4.29
N LEU A 42 1.23 2.30 5.13
CA LEU A 42 0.44 1.07 5.23
C LEU A 42 -0.97 1.35 5.75
N ARG A 43 -1.11 2.19 6.77
CA ARG A 43 -2.43 2.62 7.25
C ARG A 43 -3.21 3.37 6.18
N ASN A 44 -2.54 4.24 5.42
CA ASN A 44 -3.19 4.97 4.32
C ASN A 44 -3.70 4.01 3.25
N LEU A 45 -2.89 3.02 2.87
CA LEU A 45 -3.31 2.01 1.90
C LEU A 45 -4.52 1.23 2.40
N LEU A 46 -4.48 0.75 3.64
CA LEU A 46 -5.58 -0.02 4.20
C LEU A 46 -6.84 0.82 4.37
N ALA A 47 -6.71 2.11 4.66
CA ALA A 47 -7.85 3.02 4.75
C ALA A 47 -8.55 3.21 3.41
N VAL A 48 -7.80 3.32 2.31
CA VAL A 48 -8.38 3.40 0.96
C VAL A 48 -9.11 2.11 0.62
N LEU A 49 -8.51 0.97 0.93
CA LEU A 49 -9.14 -0.34 0.72
C LEU A 49 -10.43 -0.48 1.52
N GLU A 50 -10.41 -0.10 2.79
CA GLU A 50 -11.58 -0.15 3.66
C GLU A 50 -12.71 0.73 3.12
N ALA A 51 -12.40 1.93 2.65
CA ALA A 51 -13.38 2.82 2.02
C ALA A 51 -14.00 2.19 0.78
N ALA A 52 -13.28 1.31 0.10
CA ALA A 52 -13.77 0.56 -1.06
C ALA A 52 -14.44 -0.76 -0.68
N GLY A 53 -14.53 -1.09 0.61
CA GLY A 53 -15.15 -2.31 1.11
C GLY A 53 -14.22 -3.51 1.16
N ALA A 54 -12.92 -3.33 0.97
CA ALA A 54 -11.95 -4.41 0.94
C ALA A 54 -11.15 -4.52 2.23
N THR A 55 -10.63 -5.70 2.48
CA THR A 55 -9.75 -6.01 3.62
C THR A 55 -8.38 -6.44 3.08
N PRO A 56 -7.35 -6.58 3.93
CA PRO A 56 -6.06 -7.08 3.47
C PRO A 56 -6.15 -8.41 2.72
N SER A 57 -7.09 -9.29 3.08
CA SER A 57 -7.25 -10.59 2.41
C SER A 57 -7.73 -10.46 0.96
N HIS A 58 -8.27 -9.34 0.56
CA HIS A 58 -8.67 -9.08 -0.83
C HIS A 58 -7.51 -8.60 -1.71
N VAL A 59 -6.40 -8.19 -1.11
CA VAL A 59 -5.27 -7.66 -1.87
C VAL A 59 -4.61 -8.76 -2.69
N VAL A 60 -4.42 -8.50 -3.98
CA VAL A 60 -3.82 -9.42 -4.93
C VAL A 60 -2.35 -9.11 -5.14
N LYS A 61 -2.01 -7.84 -5.26
CA LYS A 61 -0.65 -7.39 -5.58
C LYS A 61 -0.36 -6.06 -4.89
N VAL A 62 0.83 -5.97 -4.32
CA VAL A 62 1.37 -4.71 -3.78
C VAL A 62 2.70 -4.43 -4.46
N THR A 63 2.93 -3.18 -4.83
CA THR A 63 4.25 -2.70 -5.21
C THR A 63 4.68 -1.64 -4.21
N ALA A 64 5.87 -1.82 -3.65
CA ALA A 64 6.47 -0.88 -2.71
C ALA A 64 7.70 -0.25 -3.35
N TYR A 65 7.80 1.07 -3.30
CA TYR A 65 8.93 1.84 -3.78
C TYR A 65 9.64 2.39 -2.55
N ILE A 66 10.92 2.08 -2.38
CA ILE A 66 11.69 2.42 -1.17
C ILE A 66 12.96 3.16 -1.56
N VAL A 67 13.19 4.28 -0.90
CA VAL A 67 14.46 5.00 -0.97
C VAL A 67 15.37 4.46 0.13
N GLY A 68 16.45 3.78 -0.27
CA GLY A 68 17.40 3.19 0.65
C GLY A 68 17.14 1.71 0.92
N VAL A 69 17.99 0.85 0.35
CA VAL A 69 17.85 -0.61 0.49
C VAL A 69 18.06 -1.09 1.92
N GLU A 70 18.73 -0.30 2.76
CA GLU A 70 18.94 -0.59 4.18
C GLU A 70 17.63 -0.65 4.98
N HIS A 71 16.53 -0.11 4.43
CA HIS A 71 15.23 -0.10 5.11
C HIS A 71 14.39 -1.35 4.85
N TRP A 72 14.90 -2.29 4.08
CA TRP A 72 14.14 -3.47 3.65
C TRP A 72 13.59 -4.28 4.81
N SER A 73 14.44 -4.55 5.83
CA SER A 73 14.03 -5.35 7.00
C SER A 73 12.96 -4.65 7.83
N SER A 74 13.10 -3.34 8.04
CA SER A 74 12.10 -2.54 8.76
C SER A 74 10.77 -2.53 8.01
N PHE A 75 10.82 -2.40 6.69
CA PHE A 75 9.62 -2.46 5.87
C PHE A 75 8.94 -3.82 5.98
N ASN A 76 9.70 -4.92 5.87
CA ASN A 76 9.15 -6.26 5.97
C ASN A 76 8.41 -6.48 7.30
N ALA A 77 8.95 -5.99 8.40
CA ALA A 77 8.34 -6.13 9.72
C ALA A 77 7.00 -5.36 9.79
N ALA A 78 6.98 -4.12 9.31
CA ALA A 78 5.77 -3.31 9.30
C ALA A 78 4.71 -3.91 8.37
N TYR A 79 5.13 -4.38 7.20
CA TYR A 79 4.26 -5.00 6.20
C TYR A 79 3.60 -6.27 6.75
N ALA A 80 4.38 -7.15 7.37
CA ALA A 80 3.86 -8.39 7.95
C ALA A 80 2.83 -8.10 9.03
N LYS A 81 3.07 -7.09 9.85
CA LYS A 81 2.12 -6.67 10.89
C LYS A 81 0.81 -6.15 10.29
N ALA A 82 0.91 -5.35 9.22
CA ALA A 82 -0.26 -4.75 8.58
C ALA A 82 -1.12 -5.77 7.85
N PHE A 83 -0.50 -6.72 7.15
CA PHE A 83 -1.23 -7.71 6.34
C PHE A 83 -1.64 -8.96 7.12
N GLY A 84 -0.99 -9.23 8.24
CA GLY A 84 -1.32 -10.41 9.05
C GLY A 84 -1.08 -11.71 8.28
N GLU A 85 -2.13 -12.52 8.16
CA GLU A 85 -2.05 -13.80 7.45
C GLU A 85 -2.17 -13.65 5.93
N ALA A 86 -2.61 -12.48 5.45
CA ALA A 86 -2.73 -12.24 4.02
C ALA A 86 -1.34 -12.14 3.38
N ARG A 87 -1.16 -12.81 2.24
CA ARG A 87 0.11 -12.86 1.53
C ARG A 87 -0.05 -12.54 0.05
N PRO A 88 -0.38 -11.28 -0.27
CA PRO A 88 -0.49 -10.90 -1.67
C PRO A 88 0.87 -11.01 -2.38
N ALA A 89 0.83 -11.12 -3.69
CA ALA A 89 2.03 -11.01 -4.49
C ALA A 89 2.65 -9.62 -4.27
N ARG A 90 3.98 -9.52 -4.29
CA ARG A 90 4.65 -8.26 -3.95
C ARG A 90 5.92 -8.05 -4.75
N SER A 91 6.15 -6.81 -5.15
CA SER A 91 7.45 -6.34 -5.61
C SER A 91 7.91 -5.20 -4.71
N VAL A 92 9.19 -5.17 -4.38
CA VAL A 92 9.81 -4.06 -3.67
C VAL A 92 10.90 -3.50 -4.58
N VAL A 93 10.77 -2.21 -4.90
CA VAL A 93 11.58 -1.55 -5.91
C VAL A 93 12.38 -0.43 -5.25
N PRO A 94 13.72 -0.50 -5.26
CA PRO A 94 14.52 0.62 -4.79
C PRO A 94 14.48 1.74 -5.82
N VAL A 95 14.29 2.98 -5.32
CA VAL A 95 14.24 4.16 -6.17
C VAL A 95 15.15 5.25 -5.59
N PRO A 96 15.68 6.16 -6.42
CA PRO A 96 16.59 7.20 -5.92
C PRO A 96 15.89 8.28 -5.14
N ALA A 97 14.61 8.54 -5.40
CA ALA A 97 13.85 9.58 -4.71
C ALA A 97 12.36 9.37 -4.93
N LEU A 98 11.55 9.92 -4.03
CA LEU A 98 10.10 9.97 -4.13
C LEU A 98 9.63 11.40 -3.91
N HIS A 99 8.36 11.64 -4.26
CA HIS A 99 7.75 12.94 -4.15
C HIS A 99 7.82 13.47 -2.71
N HIS A 100 8.08 14.75 -2.55
CA HIS A 100 8.21 15.44 -1.25
C HIS A 100 9.30 14.89 -0.33
N GLY A 101 10.26 14.15 -0.85
CA GLY A 101 11.34 13.57 -0.03
C GLY A 101 10.91 12.39 0.83
N TYR A 102 9.74 11.82 0.59
CA TYR A 102 9.32 10.61 1.30
C TYR A 102 10.22 9.42 0.94
N LEU A 103 10.29 8.46 1.84
CA LEU A 103 11.17 7.31 1.71
C LEU A 103 10.45 6.04 1.26
N ILE A 104 9.12 6.08 1.18
CA ILE A 104 8.32 4.92 0.80
C ILE A 104 7.04 5.36 0.10
N GLU A 105 6.64 4.59 -0.90
CA GLU A 105 5.37 4.72 -1.59
C GLU A 105 4.82 3.33 -1.87
N LEU A 106 3.50 3.13 -1.76
CA LEU A 106 2.85 1.86 -2.05
C LEU A 106 1.72 2.05 -3.04
N ASP A 107 1.55 1.09 -3.96
CA ASP A 107 0.29 0.93 -4.67
C ASP A 107 -0.17 -0.52 -4.57
N ALA A 108 -1.43 -0.78 -4.92
CA ALA A 108 -1.98 -2.12 -4.78
C ALA A 108 -3.13 -2.36 -5.75
N VAL A 109 -3.36 -3.64 -6.02
CA VAL A 109 -4.56 -4.15 -6.69
C VAL A 109 -5.23 -5.12 -5.74
N ALA A 110 -6.54 -4.97 -5.55
CA ALA A 110 -7.34 -5.86 -4.71
C ALA A 110 -8.53 -6.40 -5.49
N LEU A 111 -9.07 -7.52 -5.04
CA LEU A 111 -10.37 -7.98 -5.51
C LEU A 111 -11.43 -7.01 -5.04
N ASP A 112 -12.41 -6.76 -5.90
CA ASP A 112 -13.59 -5.99 -5.53
C ASP A 112 -14.59 -6.91 -4.82
N PRO A 113 -14.83 -6.74 -3.51
CA PRO A 113 -15.77 -7.61 -2.79
C PRO A 113 -17.21 -7.48 -3.27
N SER A 114 -17.54 -6.41 -3.99
CA SER A 114 -18.88 -6.24 -4.57
C SER A 114 -19.08 -7.07 -5.83
N ASP A 115 -18.01 -7.63 -6.42
CA ASP A 115 -18.06 -8.52 -7.56
C ASP A 115 -17.94 -9.97 -7.07
N THR A 116 -19.08 -10.65 -6.93
CA THR A 116 -19.17 -12.00 -6.35
C THR A 116 -18.74 -13.11 -7.29
N ASP A 117 -18.51 -12.80 -8.58
CA ASP A 117 -18.15 -13.80 -9.58
C ASP A 117 -16.65 -14.07 -9.66
N ARG A 118 -15.86 -13.40 -8.81
CA ARG A 118 -14.41 -13.46 -8.86
C ARG A 118 -13.83 -14.09 -7.61
N GLY A 119 -12.93 -15.03 -7.82
CA GLY A 119 -12.08 -15.54 -6.76
C GLY A 119 -10.63 -15.34 -7.14
N ALA A 120 -9.77 -15.10 -6.18
CA ALA A 120 -8.33 -15.16 -6.37
C ALA A 120 -7.76 -16.18 -5.39
N ALA A 121 -6.76 -16.91 -5.85
CA ALA A 121 -6.01 -17.83 -5.01
C ALA A 121 -4.55 -17.46 -5.04
N ALA A 122 -3.90 -17.53 -3.88
CA ALA A 122 -2.46 -17.37 -3.82
C ALA A 122 -1.79 -18.55 -4.52
N ILE A 123 -0.78 -18.26 -5.32
CA ILE A 123 0.07 -19.29 -5.93
C ILE A 123 1.39 -19.27 -5.18
N THR A 124 1.67 -20.37 -4.48
CA THR A 124 2.94 -20.54 -3.76
C THR A 124 3.75 -21.59 -4.53
N ALA A 125 4.83 -21.14 -5.10
CA ALA A 125 5.72 -22.03 -5.85
C ALA A 125 6.90 -22.45 -5.00
#